data_38b749e67a4029f5778469a7cbf6722b
#
_entry.id   38b749e67a4029f5778469a7cbf6722b
#
_cell.length_a   1.000
_cell.length_b   1.000
_cell.length_c   1.000
_cell.angle_alpha   90.00
_cell.angle_beta   90.00
_cell.angle_gamma   90.00
#
_symmetry.space_group_name_H-M   'P 1'
#
loop_
_entity.id
_entity.type
_entity.pdbx_description
1 polymer ?
#
loop_
_entity_poly.entity_id
_entity_poly.type
_entity_poly.pdbx_seq_one_letter_code
_entity_poly.pdbx_strand_id
1 'polypeptide(L)'
;MQINLFMVFSESIRSGSKVILTHKMRSLLTMLGIIIGVGGIVGLVGIGESVKGVLIGQLDKIVGGANMFGVFRPPFFFEKGKMVPNRSSGYLTYDDAIALEKRCKHITHVVPMIEENLRVSVGYHGRHIDIMGTSPSFSPGMKWFTELGRTMRYSDSDNQIKMCILGLRVAKYLFGLETS
;
A
#
# COMPACT_ATOMS: atom_id res chain seq x y z
N MET A 1 -12.88 52.78 42.03
CA MET A 1 -12.69 51.60 42.87
C MET A 1 -12.15 50.50 41.96
N GLN A 2 -10.81 50.50 41.72
CA GLN A 2 -10.16 49.46 40.91
C GLN A 2 -9.96 48.24 41.82
N ILE A 3 -10.79 47.24 41.61
CA ILE A 3 -10.57 45.94 42.22
C ILE A 3 -9.33 45.38 41.56
N ASN A 4 -8.24 45.18 42.32
CA ASN A 4 -7.02 44.59 41.83
C ASN A 4 -7.29 43.13 41.40
N LEU A 5 -7.58 42.95 40.13
CA LEU A 5 -7.88 41.63 39.51
C LEU A 5 -6.83 40.60 39.86
N PHE A 6 -5.59 41.03 40.03
CA PHE A 6 -4.45 40.21 40.42
C PHE A 6 -4.56 39.67 41.86
N MET A 7 -5.05 40.48 42.80
CA MET A 7 -5.29 40.01 44.18
C MET A 7 -6.42 38.99 44.25
N VAL A 8 -7.51 39.20 43.54
CA VAL A 8 -8.63 38.25 43.49
C VAL A 8 -8.21 36.94 42.89
N PHE A 9 -7.37 36.99 41.80
CA PHE A 9 -6.85 35.81 41.17
C PHE A 9 -5.90 34.98 42.05
N SER A 10 -5.00 35.66 42.78
CA SER A 10 -4.06 34.99 43.70
C SER A 10 -4.76 34.37 44.91
N GLU A 11 -5.79 35.02 45.42
CA GLU A 11 -6.61 34.52 46.53
C GLU A 11 -7.48 33.30 46.11
N SER A 12 -8.01 33.35 44.88
CA SER A 12 -8.77 32.24 44.30
C SER A 12 -7.88 31.00 44.09
N ILE A 13 -6.66 31.16 43.62
CA ILE A 13 -5.70 30.05 43.46
C ILE A 13 -5.34 29.48 44.83
N ARG A 14 -5.08 30.30 45.80
CA ARG A 14 -4.72 29.88 47.18
C ARG A 14 -5.85 29.13 47.86
N SER A 15 -7.09 29.57 47.67
CA SER A 15 -8.28 28.89 48.21
C SER A 15 -8.52 27.57 47.51
N GLY A 16 -8.41 27.53 46.18
CA GLY A 16 -8.51 26.28 45.39
C GLY A 16 -7.48 25.23 45.78
N SER A 17 -6.23 25.65 45.98
CA SER A 17 -5.17 24.71 46.39
C SER A 17 -5.38 24.11 47.77
N LYS A 18 -5.94 24.91 48.73
CA LYS A 18 -6.30 24.37 50.05
C LYS A 18 -7.40 23.30 49.97
N VAL A 19 -8.42 23.48 49.13
CA VAL A 19 -9.51 22.49 48.97
C VAL A 19 -8.97 21.20 48.38
N ILE A 20 -8.05 21.26 47.42
CA ILE A 20 -7.38 20.11 46.83
C ILE A 20 -6.57 19.33 47.88
N LEU A 21 -5.85 20.03 48.76
CA LEU A 21 -5.03 19.42 49.81
C LEU A 21 -5.87 18.86 50.96
N THR A 22 -7.06 19.39 51.21
CA THR A 22 -7.97 18.90 52.26
C THR A 22 -8.64 17.57 51.85
N HIS A 23 -8.93 17.37 50.57
CA HIS A 23 -9.58 16.15 50.06
C HIS A 23 -8.66 15.36 49.10
N LYS A 24 -7.47 15.00 49.61
CA LYS A 24 -6.38 14.37 48.81
C LYS A 24 -6.83 13.17 47.97
N MET A 25 -7.62 12.28 48.56
CA MET A 25 -8.08 11.06 47.86
C MET A 25 -9.02 11.36 46.69
N ARG A 26 -9.95 12.34 46.86
CA ARG A 26 -10.88 12.72 45.80
C ARG A 26 -10.11 13.38 44.63
N SER A 27 -9.20 14.31 44.95
CA SER A 27 -8.38 15.00 43.96
C SER A 27 -7.49 14.05 43.21
N LEU A 28 -6.88 13.08 43.90
CA LEU A 28 -6.02 12.08 43.29
C LEU A 28 -6.82 11.15 42.35
N LEU A 29 -8.01 10.71 42.75
CA LEU A 29 -8.85 9.88 41.89
C LEU A 29 -9.31 10.61 40.63
N THR A 30 -9.71 11.89 40.77
CA THR A 30 -10.15 12.68 39.62
C THR A 30 -9.00 12.99 38.67
N MET A 31 -7.81 13.34 39.17
CA MET A 31 -6.60 13.52 38.35
C MET A 31 -6.20 12.23 37.63
N LEU A 32 -6.23 11.10 38.34
CA LEU A 32 -5.92 9.80 37.76
C LEU A 32 -6.89 9.46 36.62
N GLY A 33 -8.20 9.71 36.82
CA GLY A 33 -9.20 9.50 35.77
C GLY A 33 -8.95 10.35 34.53
N ILE A 34 -8.58 11.63 34.71
CA ILE A 34 -8.26 12.52 33.59
C ILE A 34 -6.98 12.07 32.88
N ILE A 35 -5.93 11.73 33.61
CA ILE A 35 -4.65 11.27 33.04
C ILE A 35 -4.87 9.99 32.22
N ILE A 36 -5.58 9.01 32.73
CA ILE A 36 -5.89 7.77 32.02
C ILE A 36 -6.77 8.06 30.80
N GLY A 37 -7.80 8.89 30.95
CA GLY A 37 -8.69 9.23 29.85
C GLY A 37 -7.99 9.95 28.69
N VAL A 38 -7.26 11.02 28.99
CA VAL A 38 -6.52 11.79 27.99
C VAL A 38 -5.36 10.96 27.41
N GLY A 39 -4.60 10.27 28.28
CA GLY A 39 -3.50 9.41 27.85
C GLY A 39 -3.98 8.28 26.93
N GLY A 40 -5.13 7.69 27.23
CA GLY A 40 -5.75 6.67 26.36
C GLY A 40 -6.13 7.21 24.98
N ILE A 41 -6.73 8.38 24.91
CA ILE A 41 -7.10 9.02 23.63
C ILE A 41 -5.85 9.35 22.80
N VAL A 42 -4.85 10.00 23.43
CA VAL A 42 -3.60 10.36 22.75
C VAL A 42 -2.86 9.11 22.26
N GLY A 43 -2.81 8.06 23.10
CA GLY A 43 -2.21 6.79 22.72
C GLY A 43 -2.92 6.14 21.53
N LEU A 44 -4.26 6.12 21.53
CA LEU A 44 -5.05 5.54 20.44
C LEU A 44 -4.85 6.30 19.11
N VAL A 45 -4.84 7.63 19.16
CA VAL A 45 -4.59 8.47 17.97
C VAL A 45 -3.18 8.25 17.44
N GLY A 46 -2.16 8.22 18.34
CA GLY A 46 -0.77 7.98 17.95
C GLY A 46 -0.55 6.62 17.29
N ILE A 47 -1.19 5.56 17.81
CA ILE A 47 -1.16 4.23 17.19
C ILE A 47 -1.84 4.28 15.82
N GLY A 48 -2.99 4.94 15.70
CA GLY A 48 -3.73 5.05 14.45
C GLY A 48 -2.91 5.70 13.32
N GLU A 49 -2.21 6.79 13.62
CA GLU A 49 -1.34 7.47 12.65
C GLU A 49 -0.12 6.62 12.27
N SER A 50 0.48 5.94 13.24
CA SER A 50 1.62 5.04 12.99
C SER A 50 1.23 3.88 12.08
N VAL A 51 0.10 3.24 12.32
CA VAL A 51 -0.43 2.13 11.49
C VAL A 51 -0.72 2.63 10.07
N LYS A 52 -1.32 3.80 9.91
CA LYS A 52 -1.57 4.41 8.60
C LYS A 52 -0.28 4.62 7.81
N GLY A 53 0.77 5.15 8.46
CA GLY A 53 2.08 5.34 7.82
C GLY A 53 2.72 4.03 7.35
N VAL A 54 2.66 2.99 8.19
CA VAL A 54 3.20 1.66 7.85
C VAL A 54 2.41 1.03 6.70
N LEU A 55 1.07 1.10 6.72
CA LEU A 55 0.22 0.55 5.66
C LEU A 55 0.47 1.23 4.32
N ILE A 56 0.52 2.57 4.28
CA ILE A 56 0.81 3.31 3.05
C ILE A 56 2.20 2.95 2.53
N GLY A 57 3.21 2.89 3.39
CA GLY A 57 4.57 2.53 2.98
C GLY A 57 4.70 1.08 2.49
N GLN A 58 3.90 0.15 2.99
CA GLN A 58 3.85 -1.21 2.48
C GLN A 58 3.10 -1.30 1.15
N LEU A 59 1.99 -0.59 1.00
CA LEU A 59 1.25 -0.52 -0.26
C LEU A 59 2.10 0.12 -1.37
N ASP A 60 2.88 1.15 -1.07
CA ASP A 60 3.83 1.75 -2.04
C ASP A 60 4.87 0.74 -2.56
N LYS A 61 5.29 -0.21 -1.72
CA LYS A 61 6.24 -1.26 -2.12
C LYS A 61 5.59 -2.41 -2.89
N ILE A 62 4.35 -2.75 -2.57
CA ILE A 62 3.65 -3.92 -3.15
C ILE A 62 2.98 -3.55 -4.47
N VAL A 63 2.40 -2.38 -4.56
CA VAL A 63 1.53 -1.97 -5.68
C VAL A 63 2.17 -0.88 -6.55
N GLY A 64 3.43 -0.50 -6.28
CA GLY A 64 4.14 0.53 -7.06
C GLY A 64 3.72 1.97 -6.73
N GLY A 65 2.87 2.17 -5.72
CA GLY A 65 2.46 3.49 -5.22
C GLY A 65 0.95 3.71 -5.17
N ALA A 66 0.54 4.68 -4.37
CA ALA A 66 -0.87 5.04 -4.15
C ALA A 66 -1.59 5.61 -5.40
N ASN A 67 -0.84 5.90 -6.48
CA ASN A 67 -1.38 6.51 -7.70
C ASN A 67 -1.57 5.50 -8.85
N MET A 68 -1.72 4.22 -8.53
CA MET A 68 -1.99 3.19 -9.51
C MET A 68 -3.47 2.84 -9.55
N PHE A 69 -3.96 2.56 -10.75
CA PHE A 69 -5.28 1.97 -10.95
C PHE A 69 -5.18 0.86 -11.99
N GLY A 70 -5.91 -0.22 -11.75
CA GLY A 70 -6.00 -1.34 -12.68
C GLY A 70 -7.20 -1.20 -13.60
N VAL A 71 -6.99 -1.42 -14.88
CA VAL A 71 -8.06 -1.53 -15.88
C VAL A 71 -8.15 -2.99 -16.26
N PHE A 72 -9.25 -3.62 -15.93
CA PHE A 72 -9.48 -5.03 -16.24
C PHE A 72 -10.91 -5.24 -16.72
N ARG A 73 -11.09 -6.27 -17.50
CA ARG A 73 -12.43 -6.67 -17.91
C ARG A 73 -13.04 -7.57 -16.83
N PRO A 74 -14.10 -7.14 -16.15
CA PRO A 74 -14.75 -8.00 -15.19
C PRO A 74 -15.44 -9.18 -15.90
N PRO A 75 -15.30 -10.41 -15.39
CA PRO A 75 -15.99 -11.57 -15.94
C PRO A 75 -17.53 -11.51 -15.77
N PHE A 76 -17.96 -10.71 -14.78
CA PHE A 76 -19.37 -10.50 -14.45
C PHE A 76 -19.61 -9.01 -14.17
N PHE A 77 -20.83 -8.56 -14.43
CA PHE A 77 -21.28 -7.24 -13.98
C PHE A 77 -22.64 -7.37 -13.28
N PHE A 78 -22.97 -6.39 -12.45
CA PHE A 78 -24.24 -6.36 -11.73
C PHE A 78 -25.25 -5.56 -12.56
N GLU A 79 -26.30 -6.24 -13.01
CA GLU A 79 -27.45 -5.62 -13.66
C GLU A 79 -28.71 -5.90 -12.85
N LYS A 80 -29.39 -4.86 -12.40
CA LYS A 80 -30.64 -4.94 -11.60
C LYS A 80 -30.51 -5.88 -10.39
N GLY A 81 -29.36 -5.86 -9.70
CA GLY A 81 -29.11 -6.68 -8.52
C GLY A 81 -28.81 -8.16 -8.79
N LYS A 82 -28.67 -8.57 -10.05
CA LYS A 82 -28.27 -9.93 -10.45
C LYS A 82 -26.87 -9.89 -11.07
N MET A 83 -26.09 -10.92 -10.77
CA MET A 83 -24.78 -11.13 -11.38
C MET A 83 -24.96 -11.71 -12.78
N VAL A 84 -24.60 -10.96 -13.81
CA VAL A 84 -24.73 -11.35 -15.21
C VAL A 84 -23.34 -11.56 -15.80
N PRO A 85 -23.08 -12.70 -16.46
CA PRO A 85 -21.78 -12.91 -17.11
C PRO A 85 -21.56 -11.91 -18.23
N ASN A 86 -20.37 -11.34 -18.28
CA ASN A 86 -19.96 -10.39 -19.29
C ASN A 86 -19.71 -11.10 -20.63
N ARG A 87 -20.71 -11.12 -21.50
CA ARG A 87 -20.65 -11.75 -22.83
C ARG A 87 -20.13 -10.81 -23.94
N SER A 88 -19.76 -9.59 -23.60
CA SER A 88 -19.20 -8.68 -24.61
C SER A 88 -17.88 -9.25 -25.17
N SER A 89 -17.72 -9.22 -26.48
CA SER A 89 -16.58 -9.84 -27.19
C SER A 89 -15.29 -9.00 -27.16
N GLY A 90 -15.28 -7.85 -26.50
CA GLY A 90 -14.10 -6.99 -26.43
C GLY A 90 -13.11 -7.46 -25.37
N TYR A 91 -11.90 -7.79 -25.78
CA TYR A 91 -10.75 -7.99 -24.88
C TYR A 91 -9.90 -6.72 -24.87
N LEU A 92 -9.25 -6.45 -23.75
CA LEU A 92 -8.19 -5.43 -23.72
C LEU A 92 -7.01 -5.94 -24.54
N THR A 93 -6.55 -5.13 -25.47
CA THR A 93 -5.43 -5.47 -26.34
C THR A 93 -4.20 -4.65 -25.98
N TYR A 94 -3.04 -5.05 -26.51
CA TYR A 94 -1.82 -4.25 -26.35
C TYR A 94 -1.93 -2.88 -27.01
N ASP A 95 -2.67 -2.78 -28.12
CA ASP A 95 -2.91 -1.51 -28.81
C ASP A 95 -3.75 -0.55 -27.97
N ASP A 96 -4.67 -1.06 -27.13
CA ASP A 96 -5.41 -0.24 -26.18
C ASP A 96 -4.47 0.36 -25.13
N ALA A 97 -3.49 -0.39 -24.66
CA ALA A 97 -2.47 0.09 -23.74
C ALA A 97 -1.63 1.22 -24.35
N ILE A 98 -1.20 1.05 -25.60
CA ILE A 98 -0.48 2.10 -26.35
C ILE A 98 -1.37 3.33 -26.57
N ALA A 99 -2.65 3.13 -26.86
CA ALA A 99 -3.59 4.24 -27.06
C ALA A 99 -3.81 5.03 -25.76
N LEU A 100 -3.89 4.35 -24.62
CA LEU A 100 -3.97 4.99 -23.30
C LEU A 100 -2.72 5.83 -23.01
N GLU A 101 -1.54 5.28 -23.20
CA GLU A 101 -0.28 5.99 -22.98
C GLU A 101 -0.16 7.26 -23.84
N LYS A 102 -0.57 7.19 -25.10
CA LYS A 102 -0.49 8.32 -26.04
C LYS A 102 -1.56 9.39 -25.82
N ARG A 103 -2.77 8.99 -25.40
CA ARG A 103 -3.94 9.91 -25.34
C ARG A 103 -4.14 10.52 -23.96
N CYS A 104 -3.67 9.89 -22.89
CA CYS A 104 -3.90 10.34 -21.53
C CYS A 104 -2.69 11.09 -20.98
N LYS A 105 -2.79 12.42 -20.89
CA LYS A 105 -1.69 13.30 -20.45
C LYS A 105 -1.24 13.11 -18.98
N HIS A 106 -2.10 12.52 -18.17
CA HIS A 106 -1.84 12.34 -16.72
C HIS A 106 -1.39 10.92 -16.37
N ILE A 107 -1.20 10.05 -17.35
CA ILE A 107 -0.66 8.72 -17.17
C ILE A 107 0.84 8.76 -17.47
N THR A 108 1.65 8.36 -16.49
CA THR A 108 3.11 8.33 -16.64
C THR A 108 3.59 7.02 -17.27
N HIS A 109 2.98 5.90 -16.86
CA HIS A 109 3.32 4.57 -17.34
C HIS A 109 2.05 3.74 -17.52
N VAL A 110 1.96 3.03 -18.63
CA VAL A 110 0.97 1.98 -18.84
C VAL A 110 1.70 0.64 -18.83
N VAL A 111 1.24 -0.26 -17.96
CA VAL A 111 1.85 -1.58 -17.79
C VAL A 111 0.83 -2.64 -18.21
N PRO A 112 0.88 -3.11 -19.47
CA PRO A 112 0.06 -4.24 -19.88
C PRO A 112 0.53 -5.51 -19.17
N MET A 113 -0.41 -6.29 -18.63
CA MET A 113 -0.14 -7.52 -17.94
C MET A 113 -1.08 -8.62 -18.37
N ILE A 114 -0.54 -9.82 -18.54
CA ILE A 114 -1.30 -11.06 -18.73
C ILE A 114 -0.75 -12.10 -17.77
N GLU A 115 -1.62 -12.78 -17.07
CA GLU A 115 -1.23 -13.82 -16.10
C GLU A 115 -1.76 -15.16 -16.54
N GLU A 116 -0.88 -16.17 -16.53
CA GLU A 116 -1.25 -17.55 -16.79
C GLU A 116 -0.49 -18.50 -15.87
N ASN A 117 -1.18 -19.56 -15.43
CA ASN A 117 -0.56 -20.62 -14.64
C ASN A 117 -0.04 -21.70 -15.58
N LEU A 118 1.26 -21.75 -15.77
CA LEU A 118 1.91 -22.69 -16.69
C LEU A 118 2.90 -23.60 -15.97
N ARG A 119 3.11 -24.79 -16.52
CA ARG A 119 4.14 -25.70 -16.03
C ARG A 119 5.50 -25.26 -16.58
N VAL A 120 6.38 -24.85 -15.70
CA VAL A 120 7.79 -24.53 -16.01
C VAL A 120 8.67 -25.65 -15.51
N SER A 121 9.63 -26.08 -16.33
CA SER A 121 10.60 -27.13 -15.96
C SER A 121 11.99 -26.78 -16.41
N VAL A 122 12.96 -27.12 -15.58
CA VAL A 122 14.39 -27.09 -15.90
C VAL A 122 14.97 -28.46 -15.51
N GLY A 123 15.41 -29.25 -16.48
CA GLY A 123 15.82 -30.64 -16.27
C GLY A 123 14.66 -31.47 -15.70
N TYR A 124 14.88 -32.09 -14.53
CA TYR A 124 13.90 -32.94 -13.86
C TYR A 124 12.98 -32.16 -12.90
N HIS A 125 13.28 -30.89 -12.61
CA HIS A 125 12.50 -30.06 -11.73
C HIS A 125 11.40 -29.33 -12.53
N GLY A 126 10.15 -29.61 -12.25
CA GLY A 126 9.02 -28.96 -12.92
C GLY A 126 7.89 -28.65 -11.95
N ARG A 127 7.33 -27.44 -12.05
CA ARG A 127 6.23 -26.98 -11.21
C ARG A 127 5.30 -26.05 -11.99
N HIS A 128 4.02 -26.04 -11.59
CA HIS A 128 3.09 -25.01 -12.04
C HIS A 128 3.42 -23.70 -11.33
N ILE A 129 3.58 -22.64 -12.10
CA ILE A 129 4.00 -21.31 -11.65
C ILE A 129 3.14 -20.29 -12.36
N ASP A 130 2.73 -19.27 -11.63
CA ASP A 130 2.06 -18.12 -12.23
C ASP A 130 3.09 -17.29 -12.99
N ILE A 131 2.88 -17.17 -14.28
CA ILE A 131 3.74 -16.42 -15.19
C ILE A 131 3.01 -15.15 -15.58
N MET A 132 3.69 -14.03 -15.41
CA MET A 132 3.20 -12.72 -15.83
C MET A 132 3.94 -12.29 -17.10
N GLY A 133 3.19 -12.21 -18.21
CA GLY A 133 3.66 -11.55 -19.41
C GLY A 133 3.45 -10.05 -19.29
N THR A 134 4.49 -9.27 -19.54
CA THR A 134 4.43 -7.81 -19.38
C THR A 134 5.38 -7.11 -20.35
N SER A 135 5.38 -5.78 -20.33
CA SER A 135 6.25 -4.93 -21.14
C SER A 135 7.42 -4.36 -20.32
N PRO A 136 8.43 -3.75 -20.97
CA PRO A 136 9.54 -3.09 -20.28
C PRO A 136 9.12 -1.96 -19.34
N SER A 137 7.92 -1.38 -19.51
CA SER A 137 7.34 -0.37 -18.61
C SER A 137 7.00 -0.93 -17.21
N PHE A 138 7.04 -2.25 -17.02
CA PHE A 138 6.75 -2.90 -15.74
C PHE A 138 7.69 -2.42 -14.63
N SER A 139 9.00 -2.49 -14.85
CA SER A 139 9.98 -2.13 -13.82
C SER A 139 9.87 -0.67 -13.34
N PRO A 140 9.82 0.33 -14.22
CA PRO A 140 9.62 1.71 -13.78
C PRO A 140 8.21 1.98 -13.26
N GLY A 141 7.18 1.37 -13.84
CA GLY A 141 5.79 1.54 -13.42
C GLY A 141 5.52 0.96 -12.03
N MET A 142 5.97 -0.27 -11.78
CA MET A 142 5.81 -0.96 -10.50
C MET A 142 6.92 -0.67 -9.49
N LYS A 143 7.98 0.05 -9.89
CA LYS A 143 9.19 0.29 -9.09
C LYS A 143 9.86 -1.01 -8.62
N TRP A 144 9.74 -2.05 -9.41
CA TRP A 144 10.36 -3.35 -9.17
C TRP A 144 11.59 -3.52 -10.05
N PHE A 145 12.73 -3.65 -9.41
CA PHE A 145 14.02 -3.80 -10.09
C PHE A 145 14.65 -5.15 -9.75
N THR A 146 15.46 -5.65 -10.66
CA THR A 146 16.20 -6.91 -10.45
C THR A 146 17.39 -6.67 -9.53
N GLU A 147 17.61 -7.58 -8.57
CA GLU A 147 18.81 -7.59 -7.73
C GLU A 147 20.04 -8.13 -8.48
N LEU A 148 19.82 -9.16 -9.30
CA LEU A 148 20.85 -9.79 -10.11
C LEU A 148 20.46 -9.73 -11.58
N GLY A 149 21.42 -9.45 -12.45
CA GLY A 149 21.18 -9.33 -13.88
C GLY A 149 20.69 -7.94 -14.29
N ARG A 150 19.75 -7.87 -15.20
CA ARG A 150 19.20 -6.61 -15.70
C ARG A 150 17.68 -6.68 -15.89
N THR A 151 17.03 -5.56 -15.83
CA THR A 151 15.61 -5.40 -16.18
C THR A 151 15.40 -5.44 -17.70
N MET A 152 14.16 -5.68 -18.12
CA MET A 152 13.75 -5.59 -19.53
C MET A 152 13.93 -4.16 -20.05
N ARG A 153 14.33 -4.04 -21.31
CA ARG A 153 14.46 -2.77 -22.04
C ARG A 153 13.54 -2.78 -23.25
N TYR A 154 13.15 -1.61 -23.73
CA TYR A 154 12.33 -1.49 -24.95
C TYR A 154 13.04 -2.10 -26.16
N SER A 155 14.36 -1.98 -26.25
CA SER A 155 15.17 -2.63 -27.30
C SER A 155 15.07 -4.15 -27.31
N ASP A 156 14.81 -4.77 -26.17
CA ASP A 156 14.63 -6.23 -26.09
C ASP A 156 13.29 -6.62 -26.73
N SER A 157 12.25 -5.82 -26.53
CA SER A 157 10.94 -6.01 -27.14
C SER A 157 11.00 -5.78 -28.66
N ASP A 158 11.66 -4.71 -29.11
CA ASP A 158 11.80 -4.36 -30.53
C ASP A 158 12.58 -5.45 -31.30
N ASN A 159 13.59 -6.03 -30.68
CA ASN A 159 14.39 -7.11 -31.26
C ASN A 159 13.82 -8.51 -30.97
N GLN A 160 12.64 -8.63 -30.38
CA GLN A 160 11.96 -9.88 -30.03
C GLN A 160 12.84 -10.84 -29.18
N ILE A 161 13.69 -10.28 -28.31
CA ILE A 161 14.57 -11.07 -27.43
C ILE A 161 13.71 -11.73 -26.35
N LYS A 162 13.76 -13.06 -26.29
CA LYS A 162 13.10 -13.83 -25.23
C LYS A 162 13.83 -13.63 -23.91
N MET A 163 13.22 -12.93 -22.99
CA MET A 163 13.77 -12.62 -21.68
C MET A 163 12.75 -12.97 -20.60
N CYS A 164 13.23 -13.44 -19.44
CA CYS A 164 12.41 -13.62 -18.27
C CYS A 164 13.14 -13.10 -17.02
N ILE A 165 12.36 -12.64 -16.05
CA ILE A 165 12.80 -12.27 -14.72
C ILE A 165 12.20 -13.29 -13.76
N LEU A 166 13.04 -13.93 -12.96
CA LEU A 166 12.61 -14.97 -12.02
C LEU A 166 12.54 -14.40 -10.61
N GLY A 167 11.45 -14.69 -9.92
CA GLY A 167 11.39 -14.47 -8.49
C GLY A 167 12.36 -15.37 -7.75
N LEU A 168 12.94 -14.91 -6.65
CA LEU A 168 13.96 -15.62 -5.88
C LEU A 168 13.57 -17.07 -5.52
N ARG A 169 12.32 -17.27 -5.08
CA ARG A 169 11.82 -18.63 -4.74
C ARG A 169 11.76 -19.56 -5.94
N VAL A 170 11.38 -19.03 -7.09
CA VAL A 170 11.30 -19.80 -8.35
C VAL A 170 12.70 -20.13 -8.83
N ALA A 171 13.63 -19.19 -8.78
CA ALA A 171 15.03 -19.39 -9.16
C ALA A 171 15.68 -20.47 -8.28
N LYS A 172 15.49 -20.41 -6.97
CA LYS A 172 15.98 -21.44 -6.05
C LYS A 172 15.42 -22.83 -6.36
N TYR A 173 14.13 -22.91 -6.60
CA TYR A 173 13.49 -24.20 -6.90
C TYR A 173 13.96 -24.81 -8.23
N LEU A 174 14.07 -24.01 -9.29
CA LEU A 174 14.39 -24.49 -10.62
C LEU A 174 15.89 -24.78 -10.80
N PHE A 175 16.76 -24.01 -10.16
CA PHE A 175 18.22 -24.09 -10.37
C PHE A 175 18.98 -24.62 -9.15
N GLY A 176 18.28 -24.96 -8.05
CA GLY A 176 18.93 -25.48 -6.86
C GLY A 176 19.89 -24.47 -6.19
N LEU A 177 19.65 -23.18 -6.37
CA LEU A 177 20.49 -22.12 -5.78
C LEU A 177 20.19 -22.05 -4.28
N GLU A 178 20.90 -22.82 -3.49
CA GLU A 178 20.95 -22.62 -2.04
C GLU A 178 21.72 -21.33 -1.78
N THR A 179 21.08 -20.41 -1.07
CA THR A 179 21.78 -19.23 -0.54
C THR A 179 22.66 -19.68 0.60
N SER A 180 23.97 -19.56 0.42
CA SER A 180 24.92 -19.45 1.54
C SER A 180 24.58 -18.23 2.38
#